data_7cfd9f604f22221181a8aaa119b1e5b1
#
_entry.id   7cfd9f604f22221181a8aaa119b1e5b1
#
_cell.length_a   1.000
_cell.length_b   1.000
_cell.length_c   1.000
_cell.angle_alpha   90.00
_cell.angle_beta   90.00
_cell.angle_gamma   90.00
#
_symmetry.space_group_name_H-M   'P 1'
#
loop_
_entity.id
_entity.type
_entity.pdbx_description
1 polymer ?
#
loop_
_entity_poly.entity_id
_entity_poly.type
_entity_poly.pdbx_seq_one_letter_code
_entity_poly.pdbx_strand_id
1 'polypeptide(L)'
;MIKYLGSKRLLTHTITAAFSDLDPGSDVLDLFSGTSRVSQALKKVGMAVTANDHNTYAHTIARCYVEADRQTWESQVSEIIADLESVESAPGWFTRTYCEDSRFFHPDNGGRIDAMRNRIDQLQLTEPLRSIVLVSLMEAADRVDSTTGVQMAYLKQWAARATRPMKLRVPQMLDGKGHAQCLD
;
A
#
# COMPACT_ATOMS: atom_id res chain seq x y z
N MET A 1 -4.91 5.72 0.23
CA MET A 1 -5.72 4.48 0.44
C MET A 1 -5.93 3.85 -0.91
N ILE A 2 -5.51 2.62 -1.09
CA ILE A 2 -5.55 1.90 -2.37
C ILE A 2 -6.99 1.44 -2.67
N LYS A 3 -7.47 1.73 -3.86
CA LYS A 3 -8.78 1.30 -4.36
C LYS A 3 -8.74 -0.19 -4.67
N TYR A 4 -9.68 -0.95 -4.13
CA TYR A 4 -9.73 -2.40 -4.30
C TYR A 4 -11.18 -2.90 -4.33
N LEU A 5 -11.48 -3.79 -5.27
CA LEU A 5 -12.78 -4.47 -5.36
C LEU A 5 -12.94 -5.45 -4.20
N GLY A 6 -14.10 -5.43 -3.54
CA GLY A 6 -14.38 -6.31 -2.40
C GLY A 6 -13.80 -5.83 -1.07
N SER A 7 -13.37 -4.57 -0.96
CA SER A 7 -12.90 -4.01 0.32
C SER A 7 -13.98 -4.11 1.40
N LYS A 8 -13.65 -4.73 2.54
CA LYS A 8 -14.54 -4.89 3.70
C LYS A 8 -14.64 -3.65 4.58
N ARG A 9 -14.27 -2.46 4.06
CA ARG A 9 -14.21 -1.21 4.84
C ARG A 9 -15.51 -0.89 5.58
N LEU A 10 -16.66 -1.13 4.97
CA LEU A 10 -17.97 -0.87 5.58
C LEU A 10 -18.34 -1.88 6.68
N LEU A 11 -17.70 -3.05 6.66
CA LEU A 11 -17.96 -4.13 7.61
C LEU A 11 -16.97 -4.13 8.80
N THR A 12 -15.94 -3.29 8.78
CA THR A 12 -14.88 -3.31 9.82
C THR A 12 -15.45 -3.11 11.22
N HIS A 13 -16.40 -2.21 11.41
CA HIS A 13 -17.04 -1.99 12.71
C HIS A 13 -17.80 -3.22 13.20
N THR A 14 -18.62 -3.85 12.35
CA THR A 14 -19.36 -5.06 12.69
C THR A 14 -18.43 -6.22 13.01
N ILE A 15 -17.35 -6.37 12.21
CA ILE A 15 -16.37 -7.43 12.42
C ILE A 15 -15.62 -7.21 13.74
N THR A 16 -15.12 -6.01 14.02
CA THR A 16 -14.43 -5.73 15.29
C THR A 16 -15.33 -5.90 16.51
N ALA A 17 -16.63 -5.57 16.39
CA ALA A 17 -17.59 -5.81 17.46
C ALA A 17 -17.77 -7.30 17.78
N ALA A 18 -17.64 -8.20 16.79
CA ALA A 18 -17.70 -9.65 17.03
C ALA A 18 -16.49 -10.18 17.83
N PHE A 19 -15.42 -9.39 17.96
CA PHE A 19 -14.23 -9.73 18.74
C PHE A 19 -14.17 -8.98 20.09
N SER A 20 -15.24 -8.25 20.47
CA SER A 20 -15.26 -7.42 21.70
C SER A 20 -15.09 -8.20 22.99
N ASP A 21 -15.43 -9.51 22.98
CA ASP A 21 -15.36 -10.39 24.15
C ASP A 21 -13.96 -11.00 24.33
N LEU A 22 -13.04 -10.76 23.40
CA LEU A 22 -11.66 -11.21 23.52
C LEU A 22 -10.80 -10.18 24.23
N ASP A 23 -9.89 -10.65 25.05
CA ASP A 23 -8.90 -9.82 25.72
C ASP A 23 -7.93 -9.15 24.72
N PRO A 24 -7.47 -7.91 24.98
CA PRO A 24 -6.39 -7.32 24.20
C PRO A 24 -5.14 -8.22 24.20
N GLY A 25 -4.53 -8.38 23.02
CA GLY A 25 -3.41 -9.29 22.82
C GLY A 25 -3.81 -10.69 22.39
N SER A 26 -5.11 -11.02 22.30
CA SER A 26 -5.57 -12.29 21.75
C SER A 26 -5.12 -12.48 20.30
N ASP A 27 -4.69 -13.69 19.96
CA ASP A 27 -4.27 -14.06 18.59
C ASP A 27 -5.47 -14.17 17.67
N VAL A 28 -5.40 -13.49 16.53
CA VAL A 28 -6.44 -13.50 15.49
C VAL A 28 -5.81 -13.74 14.13
N LEU A 29 -6.41 -14.63 13.34
CA LEU A 29 -6.00 -14.95 11.97
C LEU A 29 -6.99 -14.37 10.96
N ASP A 30 -6.50 -13.53 10.05
CA ASP A 30 -7.23 -13.06 8.85
C ASP A 30 -6.71 -13.83 7.63
N LEU A 31 -7.41 -14.90 7.25
CA LEU A 31 -6.96 -15.88 6.25
C LEU A 31 -6.90 -15.34 4.83
N PHE A 32 -7.73 -14.35 4.48
CA PHE A 32 -7.80 -13.74 3.15
C PHE A 32 -7.79 -12.22 3.31
N SER A 33 -6.66 -11.69 3.74
CA SER A 33 -6.53 -10.32 4.23
C SER A 33 -6.73 -9.24 3.15
N GLY A 34 -6.45 -9.54 1.87
CA GLY A 34 -6.59 -8.60 0.76
C GLY A 34 -5.87 -7.28 1.05
N THR A 35 -6.61 -6.18 1.17
CA THR A 35 -6.04 -4.88 1.55
C THR A 35 -5.84 -4.71 3.07
N SER A 36 -5.91 -5.78 3.84
CA SER A 36 -5.70 -5.85 5.29
C SER A 36 -6.57 -4.89 6.12
N ARG A 37 -7.78 -4.54 5.63
CA ARG A 37 -8.66 -3.61 6.35
C ARG A 37 -9.20 -4.18 7.65
N VAL A 38 -9.56 -5.45 7.65
CA VAL A 38 -10.00 -6.17 8.84
C VAL A 38 -8.84 -6.32 9.82
N SER A 39 -7.69 -6.79 9.33
CA SER A 39 -6.47 -6.93 10.11
C SER A 39 -6.04 -5.62 10.78
N GLN A 40 -6.07 -4.49 10.04
CA GLN A 40 -5.77 -3.16 10.59
C GLN A 40 -6.77 -2.76 11.69
N ALA A 41 -8.06 -3.02 11.48
CA ALA A 41 -9.09 -2.69 12.47
C ALA A 41 -8.93 -3.51 13.76
N LEU A 42 -8.61 -4.80 13.65
CA LEU A 42 -8.35 -5.67 14.78
C LEU A 42 -7.04 -5.31 15.51
N LYS A 43 -5.96 -5.01 14.78
CA LYS A 43 -4.71 -4.51 15.38
C LYS A 43 -4.93 -3.20 16.14
N LYS A 44 -5.75 -2.30 15.60
CA LYS A 44 -6.08 -1.01 16.23
C LYS A 44 -6.80 -1.16 17.57
N VAL A 45 -7.58 -2.22 17.75
CA VAL A 45 -8.23 -2.53 19.04
C VAL A 45 -7.39 -3.45 19.92
N GLY A 46 -6.13 -3.66 19.59
CA GLY A 46 -5.14 -4.32 20.45
C GLY A 46 -4.97 -5.83 20.23
N MET A 47 -5.57 -6.41 19.19
CA MET A 47 -5.38 -7.83 18.88
C MET A 47 -4.00 -8.12 18.29
N ALA A 48 -3.44 -9.30 18.54
CA ALA A 48 -2.26 -9.82 17.89
C ALA A 48 -2.69 -10.48 16.56
N VAL A 49 -2.53 -9.77 15.45
CA VAL A 49 -3.09 -10.18 14.16
C VAL A 49 -2.06 -10.86 13.29
N THR A 50 -2.37 -12.06 12.81
CA THR A 50 -1.71 -12.69 11.67
C THR A 50 -2.58 -12.50 10.42
N ALA A 51 -2.06 -11.76 9.44
CA ALA A 51 -2.71 -11.54 8.15
C ALA A 51 -2.10 -12.48 7.11
N ASN A 52 -2.91 -13.31 6.48
CA ASN A 52 -2.50 -14.19 5.39
C ASN A 52 -3.18 -13.82 4.08
N ASP A 53 -2.44 -13.89 2.98
CA ASP A 53 -3.01 -13.87 1.63
C ASP A 53 -1.99 -14.47 0.65
N HIS A 54 -2.44 -15.29 -0.30
CA HIS A 54 -1.56 -15.90 -1.31
C HIS A 54 -1.04 -14.89 -2.34
N ASN A 55 -1.70 -13.74 -2.45
CA ASN A 55 -1.33 -12.70 -3.40
C ASN A 55 -0.19 -11.84 -2.83
N THR A 56 0.95 -11.80 -3.51
CA THR A 56 2.14 -11.02 -3.09
C THR A 56 1.84 -9.52 -2.91
N TYR A 57 0.93 -8.97 -3.69
CA TYR A 57 0.46 -7.59 -3.53
C TYR A 57 -0.24 -7.38 -2.18
N ALA A 58 -1.16 -8.27 -1.82
CA ALA A 58 -1.86 -8.23 -0.54
C ALA A 58 -0.90 -8.46 0.64
N HIS A 59 0.04 -9.40 0.50
CA HIS A 59 1.09 -9.64 1.48
C HIS A 59 1.98 -8.41 1.70
N THR A 60 2.39 -7.69 0.64
CA THR A 60 3.13 -6.43 0.76
C THR A 60 2.34 -5.39 1.57
N ILE A 61 1.03 -5.29 1.35
CA ILE A 61 0.15 -4.40 2.12
C ILE A 61 0.06 -4.86 3.59
N ALA A 62 -0.07 -6.16 3.84
CA ALA A 62 -0.11 -6.72 5.19
C ALA A 62 1.20 -6.45 5.97
N ARG A 63 2.36 -6.60 5.33
CA ARG A 63 3.65 -6.24 5.93
C ARG A 63 3.72 -4.78 6.35
N CYS A 64 3.22 -3.88 5.53
CA CYS A 64 3.20 -2.45 5.86
C CYS A 64 2.26 -2.12 7.01
N TYR A 65 1.03 -2.64 7.00
CA TYR A 65 -0.01 -2.18 7.93
C TYR A 65 -0.24 -3.09 9.13
N VAL A 66 0.15 -4.36 9.04
CA VAL A 66 -0.07 -5.34 10.10
C VAL A 66 1.23 -5.72 10.80
N GLU A 67 2.28 -6.09 10.03
CA GLU A 67 3.56 -6.52 10.60
C GLU A 67 4.38 -5.34 11.10
N ALA A 68 4.49 -4.26 10.32
CA ALA A 68 5.30 -3.11 10.71
C ALA A 68 4.75 -2.42 11.96
N ASP A 69 5.68 -2.04 12.85
CA ASP A 69 5.42 -1.18 13.99
C ASP A 69 5.83 0.26 13.65
N ARG A 70 4.93 1.21 13.87
CA ARG A 70 5.15 2.60 13.51
C ARG A 70 6.36 3.21 14.22
N GLN A 71 6.47 2.98 15.53
CA GLN A 71 7.54 3.59 16.34
C GLN A 71 8.93 3.13 15.89
N THR A 72 9.02 1.90 15.38
CA THR A 72 10.26 1.33 14.86
C THR A 72 10.66 1.93 13.51
N TRP A 73 9.71 2.16 12.61
CA TRP A 73 10.04 2.37 11.19
C TRP A 73 9.79 3.80 10.67
N GLU A 74 9.01 4.64 11.34
CA GLU A 74 8.56 5.93 10.82
C GLU A 74 9.71 6.88 10.43
N SER A 75 10.77 6.95 11.24
CA SER A 75 11.93 7.82 10.95
C SER A 75 12.68 7.38 9.70
N GLN A 76 13.04 6.10 9.64
CA GLN A 76 13.79 5.55 8.50
C GLN A 76 12.98 5.61 7.19
N VAL A 77 11.66 5.34 7.26
CA VAL A 77 10.76 5.50 6.11
C VAL A 77 10.71 6.93 5.63
N SER A 78 10.68 7.91 6.54
CA SER A 78 10.67 9.33 6.19
C SER A 78 11.94 9.75 5.44
N GLU A 79 13.11 9.27 5.86
CA GLU A 79 14.39 9.52 5.19
C GLU A 79 14.41 8.92 3.77
N ILE A 80 13.94 7.67 3.61
CA ILE A 80 13.88 7.01 2.31
C ILE A 80 12.87 7.72 1.38
N ILE A 81 11.73 8.16 1.91
CA ILE A 81 10.74 8.92 1.12
C ILE A 81 11.37 10.23 0.61
N ALA A 82 12.17 10.92 1.42
CA ALA A 82 12.86 12.13 0.99
C ALA A 82 13.88 11.85 -0.14
N ASP A 83 14.64 10.75 -0.04
CA ASP A 83 15.53 10.28 -1.12
C ASP A 83 14.73 10.00 -2.40
N LEU A 84 13.64 9.23 -2.32
CA LEU A 84 12.81 8.91 -3.48
C LEU A 84 12.14 10.14 -4.11
N GLU A 85 11.74 11.13 -3.32
CA GLU A 85 11.17 12.38 -3.85
C GLU A 85 12.21 13.22 -4.61
N SER A 86 13.50 13.05 -4.34
CA SER A 86 14.60 13.75 -5.02
C SER A 86 14.98 13.12 -6.37
N VAL A 87 14.56 11.88 -6.64
CA VAL A 87 14.92 11.17 -7.88
C VAL A 87 14.29 11.84 -9.10
N GLU A 88 15.08 12.08 -10.12
CA GLU A 88 14.60 12.59 -11.41
C GLU A 88 13.72 11.56 -12.14
N SER A 89 12.75 12.06 -12.90
CA SER A 89 11.88 11.21 -13.72
C SER A 89 12.69 10.45 -14.77
N ALA A 90 12.47 9.14 -14.86
CA ALA A 90 13.15 8.26 -15.81
C ALA A 90 12.12 7.28 -16.41
N PRO A 91 11.44 7.66 -17.51
CA PRO A 91 10.46 6.81 -18.17
C PRO A 91 11.00 5.43 -18.53
N GLY A 92 10.26 4.38 -18.20
CA GLY A 92 10.66 3.00 -18.42
C GLY A 92 9.50 2.12 -18.86
N TRP A 93 9.49 0.86 -18.39
CA TRP A 93 8.46 -0.11 -18.76
C TRP A 93 7.05 0.29 -18.31
N PHE A 94 6.93 0.79 -17.08
CA PHE A 94 5.64 1.21 -16.54
C PHE A 94 5.06 2.38 -17.35
N THR A 95 5.88 3.37 -17.66
CA THR A 95 5.48 4.53 -18.48
C THR A 95 4.97 4.08 -19.83
N ARG A 96 5.71 3.22 -20.53
CA ARG A 96 5.29 2.71 -21.84
C ARG A 96 3.95 1.98 -21.74
N THR A 97 3.85 1.01 -20.84
CA THR A 97 2.68 0.11 -20.75
C THR A 97 1.43 0.81 -20.23
N TYR A 98 1.56 1.62 -19.16
CA TYR A 98 0.41 2.17 -18.44
C TYR A 98 0.12 3.65 -18.71
N CYS A 99 0.98 4.33 -19.48
CA CYS A 99 0.79 5.73 -19.78
C CYS A 99 0.71 6.02 -21.29
N GLU A 100 1.49 5.31 -22.13
CA GLU A 100 1.58 5.52 -23.58
C GLU A 100 0.69 4.53 -24.34
N ASP A 101 0.85 3.21 -24.11
CA ASP A 101 0.02 2.16 -24.72
C ASP A 101 -1.40 2.16 -24.14
N SER A 102 -1.58 2.71 -22.97
CA SER A 102 -2.87 2.88 -22.28
C SER A 102 -2.88 4.22 -21.52
N ARG A 103 -3.98 4.56 -20.85
CA ARG A 103 -4.14 5.87 -20.21
C ARG A 103 -4.47 5.75 -18.72
N PHE A 104 -3.88 4.75 -18.06
CA PHE A 104 -4.08 4.56 -16.63
C PHE A 104 -3.40 5.65 -15.80
N PHE A 105 -2.27 6.20 -16.27
CA PHE A 105 -1.52 7.27 -15.62
C PHE A 105 -1.04 8.29 -16.64
N HIS A 106 -0.85 9.53 -16.20
CA HIS A 106 -0.19 10.55 -17.02
C HIS A 106 1.30 10.24 -17.17
N PRO A 107 1.93 10.41 -18.34
CA PRO A 107 3.35 10.08 -18.55
C PRO A 107 4.32 10.70 -17.55
N ASP A 108 4.09 11.95 -17.12
CA ASP A 108 4.92 12.62 -16.12
C ASP A 108 4.95 11.85 -14.78
N ASN A 109 3.80 11.32 -14.34
CA ASN A 109 3.72 10.48 -13.15
C ASN A 109 4.27 9.08 -13.42
N GLY A 110 4.10 8.55 -14.66
CA GLY A 110 4.67 7.28 -15.07
C GLY A 110 6.19 7.24 -14.93
N GLY A 111 6.88 8.23 -15.49
CA GLY A 111 8.34 8.34 -15.38
C GLY A 111 8.83 8.48 -13.94
N ARG A 112 8.05 9.13 -13.07
CA ARG A 112 8.33 9.19 -11.63
C ARG A 112 8.16 7.83 -10.96
N ILE A 113 7.11 7.07 -11.33
CA ILE A 113 6.87 5.71 -10.80
C ILE A 113 8.02 4.78 -11.19
N ASP A 114 8.43 4.76 -12.47
CA ASP A 114 9.57 3.96 -12.93
C ASP A 114 10.85 4.31 -12.17
N ALA A 115 11.18 5.60 -12.06
CA ALA A 115 12.39 6.07 -11.39
C ALA A 115 12.42 5.67 -9.90
N MET A 116 11.32 5.93 -9.17
CA MET A 116 11.22 5.58 -7.75
C MET A 116 11.24 4.06 -7.54
N ARG A 117 10.56 3.30 -8.40
CA ARG A 117 10.57 1.83 -8.31
C ARG A 117 11.95 1.24 -8.50
N ASN A 118 12.71 1.74 -9.48
CA ASN A 118 14.10 1.35 -9.71
C ASN A 118 15.00 1.73 -8.53
N ARG A 119 14.79 2.94 -7.96
CA ARG A 119 15.56 3.38 -6.79
C ARG A 119 15.31 2.50 -5.57
N ILE A 120 14.06 2.08 -5.32
CA ILE A 120 13.72 1.14 -4.24
C ILE A 120 14.49 -0.18 -4.38
N ASP A 121 14.62 -0.71 -5.60
CA ASP A 121 15.39 -1.93 -5.83
C ASP A 121 16.90 -1.73 -5.61
N GLN A 122 17.46 -0.58 -6.02
CA GLN A 122 18.86 -0.23 -5.77
C GLN A 122 19.20 -0.10 -4.28
N LEU A 123 18.26 0.34 -3.46
CA LEU A 123 18.44 0.49 -2.02
C LEU A 123 18.54 -0.85 -1.29
N GLN A 124 18.17 -1.96 -1.91
CA GLN A 124 18.23 -3.32 -1.33
C GLN A 124 17.65 -3.42 0.08
N LEU A 125 16.52 -2.75 0.30
CA LEU A 125 15.86 -2.68 1.60
C LEU A 125 15.41 -4.06 2.07
N THR A 126 15.62 -4.34 3.36
CA THR A 126 15.07 -5.54 4.00
C THR A 126 13.60 -5.35 4.35
N GLU A 127 12.89 -6.46 4.59
CA GLU A 127 11.51 -6.40 5.05
C GLU A 127 11.44 -6.10 6.57
N PRO A 128 10.41 -5.43 7.08
CA PRO A 128 9.23 -4.93 6.35
C PRO A 128 9.44 -3.56 5.66
N LEU A 129 10.62 -2.94 5.79
CA LEU A 129 10.92 -1.60 5.29
C LEU A 129 10.64 -1.45 3.78
N ARG A 130 11.08 -2.47 2.99
CA ARG A 130 10.81 -2.52 1.56
C ARG A 130 9.30 -2.47 1.27
N SER A 131 8.53 -3.27 1.97
CA SER A 131 7.07 -3.30 1.81
C SER A 131 6.40 -1.97 2.19
N ILE A 132 6.86 -1.30 3.25
CA ILE A 132 6.34 0.01 3.66
C ILE A 132 6.56 1.05 2.55
N VAL A 133 7.77 1.10 2.00
CA VAL A 133 8.13 2.06 0.93
C VAL A 133 7.37 1.75 -0.36
N LEU A 134 7.21 0.48 -0.73
CA LEU A 134 6.38 0.07 -1.87
C LEU A 134 4.92 0.49 -1.68
N VAL A 135 4.35 0.32 -0.51
CA VAL A 135 2.97 0.77 -0.21
C VAL A 135 2.84 2.28 -0.31
N SER A 136 3.86 3.05 0.13
CA SER A 136 3.90 4.50 -0.08
C SER A 136 3.79 4.86 -1.56
N LEU A 137 4.59 4.20 -2.42
CA LEU A 137 4.56 4.39 -3.87
C LEU A 137 3.21 3.99 -4.47
N MET A 138 2.67 2.83 -4.08
CA MET A 138 1.35 2.36 -4.54
C MET A 138 0.23 3.32 -4.16
N GLU A 139 0.22 3.84 -2.92
CA GLU A 139 -0.76 4.84 -2.50
C GLU A 139 -0.60 6.17 -3.24
N ALA A 140 0.63 6.57 -3.55
CA ALA A 140 0.90 7.78 -4.33
C ALA A 140 0.38 7.64 -5.76
N ALA A 141 0.65 6.51 -6.41
CA ALA A 141 0.13 6.18 -7.73
C ALA A 141 -1.41 6.15 -7.76
N ASP A 142 -2.06 5.49 -6.79
CA ASP A 142 -3.53 5.42 -6.69
C ASP A 142 -4.20 6.81 -6.55
N ARG A 143 -3.48 7.80 -6.02
CA ARG A 143 -3.99 9.18 -5.92
C ARG A 143 -3.96 9.96 -7.24
N VAL A 144 -3.15 9.54 -8.20
CA VAL A 144 -2.95 10.23 -9.49
C VAL A 144 -3.33 9.36 -10.70
N ASP A 145 -4.07 8.30 -10.48
CA ASP A 145 -4.56 7.45 -11.55
C ASP A 145 -5.61 8.15 -12.43
N SER A 146 -5.80 7.67 -13.66
CA SER A 146 -6.84 8.11 -14.60
C SER A 146 -7.86 7.00 -14.87
N THR A 147 -8.24 6.27 -13.82
CA THR A 147 -9.17 5.15 -13.91
C THR A 147 -10.61 5.55 -13.63
N THR A 148 -11.54 4.65 -13.93
CA THR A 148 -12.97 4.80 -13.63
C THR A 148 -13.33 4.52 -12.16
N GLY A 149 -12.33 4.37 -11.28
CA GLY A 149 -12.49 4.09 -9.84
C GLY A 149 -11.85 2.78 -9.41
N VAL A 150 -11.57 1.89 -10.35
CA VAL A 150 -10.78 0.66 -10.18
C VAL A 150 -9.84 0.53 -11.37
N GLN A 151 -8.72 -0.17 -11.22
CA GLN A 151 -7.70 -0.30 -12.26
C GLN A 151 -8.09 -1.31 -13.36
N MET A 152 -9.37 -1.37 -13.73
CA MET A 152 -9.89 -2.22 -14.81
C MET A 152 -10.14 -1.46 -16.10
N ALA A 153 -10.34 -0.14 -16.02
CA ALA A 153 -10.58 0.71 -17.18
C ALA A 153 -10.07 2.13 -16.92
N TYR A 154 -9.54 2.76 -17.95
CA TYR A 154 -9.08 4.14 -17.90
C TYR A 154 -10.07 5.09 -18.60
N LEU A 155 -9.99 6.37 -18.25
CA LEU A 155 -10.83 7.41 -18.82
C LEU A 155 -10.32 7.83 -20.20
N LYS A 156 -11.24 8.16 -21.14
CA LYS A 156 -10.88 8.67 -22.46
C LYS A 156 -10.18 10.03 -22.42
N GLN A 157 -10.47 10.84 -21.39
CA GLN A 157 -9.78 12.09 -21.09
C GLN A 157 -9.09 11.95 -19.74
N TRP A 158 -7.98 12.69 -19.55
CA TRP A 158 -7.27 12.66 -18.27
C TRP A 158 -8.17 13.09 -17.13
N ALA A 159 -8.22 12.30 -16.07
CA ALA A 159 -8.81 12.75 -14.80
C ALA A 159 -8.04 13.95 -14.27
N ALA A 160 -8.71 14.93 -13.70
CA ALA A 160 -8.06 16.12 -13.13
C ALA A 160 -7.00 15.80 -12.07
N ARG A 161 -7.08 14.62 -11.41
CA ARG A 161 -6.06 14.14 -10.47
C ARG A 161 -4.82 13.60 -11.18
N ALA A 162 -4.94 13.07 -12.41
CA ALA A 162 -3.84 12.42 -13.13
C ALA A 162 -2.74 13.41 -13.56
N THR A 163 -3.09 14.67 -13.80
CA THR A 163 -2.16 15.75 -14.15
C THR A 163 -1.49 16.42 -12.96
N ARG A 164 -1.86 16.02 -11.73
CA ARG A 164 -1.20 16.53 -10.53
C ARG A 164 0.10 15.76 -10.28
N PRO A 165 1.16 16.43 -9.78
CA PRO A 165 2.40 15.74 -9.44
C PRO A 165 2.15 14.71 -8.32
N MET A 166 2.65 13.51 -8.52
CA MET A 166 2.62 12.45 -7.52
C MET A 166 3.52 12.83 -6.35
N LYS A 167 3.05 12.55 -5.12
CA LYS A 167 3.81 12.76 -3.88
C LYS A 167 3.73 11.53 -2.98
N LEU A 168 4.87 11.08 -2.51
CA LEU A 168 4.94 10.02 -1.49
C LEU A 168 4.49 10.55 -0.12
N ARG A 169 4.07 9.64 0.73
CA ARG A 169 3.73 9.91 2.14
C ARG A 169 4.10 8.68 2.96
N VAL A 170 4.50 8.89 4.19
CA VAL A 170 4.63 7.79 5.14
C VAL A 170 3.25 7.12 5.29
N PRO A 171 3.13 5.81 5.04
CA PRO A 171 1.88 5.09 5.28
C PRO A 171 1.45 5.20 6.74
N GLN A 172 0.14 5.17 6.99
CA GLN A 172 -0.41 5.21 8.35
C GLN A 172 -0.25 3.86 9.04
N MET A 173 0.99 3.50 9.36
CA MET A 173 1.31 2.32 10.16
C MET A 173 0.66 2.42 11.54
N LEU A 174 0.38 1.27 12.14
CA LEU A 174 -0.15 1.14 13.50
C LEU A 174 0.97 0.67 14.44
N ASP A 175 0.86 1.07 15.69
CA ASP A 175 1.68 0.51 16.77
C ASP A 175 1.21 -0.91 17.11
N GLY A 176 2.08 -1.71 17.71
CA GLY A 176 1.76 -3.04 18.22
C GLY A 176 2.21 -4.18 17.30
N LYS A 177 2.02 -5.40 17.80
CA LYS A 177 2.47 -6.64 17.17
C LYS A 177 1.51 -7.10 16.08
N GLY A 178 2.05 -7.67 15.04
CA GLY A 178 1.32 -8.36 14.00
C GLY A 178 2.28 -9.14 13.11
N HIS A 179 1.73 -10.01 12.29
CA HIS A 179 2.51 -10.85 11.37
C HIS A 179 1.83 -10.92 10.01
N ALA A 180 2.63 -10.96 8.94
CA ALA A 180 2.14 -11.11 7.57
C ALA A 180 2.67 -12.42 6.97
N GLN A 181 1.78 -13.21 6.38
CA GLN A 181 2.09 -14.46 5.72
C GLN A 181 1.64 -14.45 4.25
N CYS A 182 2.30 -15.25 3.42
CA CYS A 182 1.96 -15.44 2.01
C CYS A 182 1.86 -16.95 1.74
N LEU A 183 0.77 -17.53 2.20
CA LEU A 183 0.50 -18.97 2.11
C LEU A 183 -0.78 -19.22 1.33
N ASP A 184 -0.85 -20.38 0.65
CA ASP A 184 -2.06 -20.89 0.01
C ASP A 184 -3.04 -21.50 1.02
#